data_68182a0a3de010f4dc3aff29f2f47673
#
_entry.id   68182a0a3de010f4dc3aff29f2f47673
#
_cell.length_a   1.000
_cell.length_b   1.000
_cell.length_c   1.000
_cell.angle_alpha   90.00
_cell.angle_beta   90.00
_cell.angle_gamma   90.00
#
_symmetry.space_group_name_H-M   'P 1'
#
loop_
_entity.id
_entity.type
_entity.pdbx_description
1 polymer ?
#
loop_
_entity_poly.entity_id
_entity_poly.type
_entity_poly.pdbx_seq_one_letter_code
_entity_poly.pdbx_strand_id
1 'polypeptide(L)'
;MNKVNLEKKINVTSCYDHLGGLLGEALLRFFLKENLIKIFDNEYVITDRGWDELEIIGIDVNKLRSTKSRIVNICFESNHGILYEHLGSYLGDLLMERMIELDWIKKKNGKKFLLTEKGLTGLESMGVKIKTVAVRQNSLI
;
A
#
# COMPACT_ATOMS: atom_id res chain seq x y z
N MET A 1 8.15 -14.02 -16.76
CA MET A 1 6.94 -14.33 -15.98
C MET A 1 5.72 -13.71 -16.66
N ASN A 2 4.67 -14.47 -16.76
CA ASN A 2 3.41 -14.01 -17.31
C ASN A 2 2.75 -13.02 -16.33
N LYS A 3 2.25 -11.88 -16.82
CA LYS A 3 1.59 -10.88 -15.97
C LYS A 3 0.36 -11.41 -15.26
N VAL A 4 -0.40 -12.30 -15.90
CA VAL A 4 -1.57 -12.95 -15.30
C VAL A 4 -1.16 -13.74 -14.07
N ASN A 5 -0.04 -14.46 -14.14
CA ASN A 5 0.46 -15.21 -12.99
C ASN A 5 0.92 -14.30 -11.86
N LEU A 6 1.51 -13.17 -12.20
CA LEU A 6 1.93 -12.17 -11.21
C LEU A 6 0.72 -11.62 -10.47
N GLU A 7 -0.34 -11.26 -11.17
CA GLU A 7 -1.57 -10.75 -10.55
C GLU A 7 -2.20 -11.77 -9.60
N LYS A 8 -2.20 -13.06 -9.98
CA LYS A 8 -2.72 -14.12 -9.13
C LYS A 8 -1.90 -14.35 -7.87
N LYS A 9 -0.60 -14.05 -7.93
CA LYS A 9 0.32 -14.28 -6.80
C LYS A 9 0.34 -13.13 -5.83
N ILE A 10 0.04 -11.92 -6.28
CA ILE A 10 0.04 -10.75 -5.41
C ILE A 10 -1.29 -10.68 -4.70
N ASN A 11 -1.24 -10.82 -3.39
CA ASN A 11 -2.42 -10.76 -2.54
C ASN A 11 -2.77 -9.30 -2.30
N VAL A 12 -3.87 -8.86 -2.89
CA VAL A 12 -4.39 -7.51 -2.69
C VAL A 12 -5.75 -7.63 -2.01
N THR A 13 -5.80 -7.24 -0.76
CA THR A 13 -7.03 -7.25 0.02
C THR A 13 -7.23 -5.89 0.66
N SER A 14 -8.45 -5.62 1.11
CA SER A 14 -8.69 -4.44 1.91
C SER A 14 -8.90 -4.87 3.36
N CYS A 15 -8.31 -4.10 4.27
CA CYS A 15 -8.55 -4.20 5.71
C CYS A 15 -9.39 -2.98 6.05
N TYR A 16 -10.71 -3.12 6.11
CA TYR A 16 -11.65 -2.00 6.12
C TYR A 16 -11.51 -1.18 4.84
N ASP A 17 -10.85 -0.02 4.89
CA ASP A 17 -10.73 0.90 3.76
C ASP A 17 -9.28 1.13 3.32
N HIS A 18 -8.36 0.26 3.72
CA HIS A 18 -6.95 0.40 3.31
C HIS A 18 -6.38 -0.91 2.79
N LEU A 19 -5.33 -0.76 1.98
CA LEU A 19 -4.71 -1.88 1.29
C LEU A 19 -4.00 -2.80 2.26
N GLY A 20 -4.33 -4.08 2.18
CA GLY A 20 -3.66 -5.13 2.93
C GLY A 20 -2.93 -6.10 2.01
N GLY A 21 -2.64 -7.29 2.54
CA GLY A 21 -1.95 -8.35 1.81
C GLY A 21 -0.55 -7.96 1.40
N LEU A 22 -0.07 -8.61 0.35
CA LEU A 22 1.30 -8.39 -0.15
C LEU A 22 1.51 -6.99 -0.70
N LEU A 23 0.51 -6.45 -1.38
CA LEU A 23 0.62 -5.09 -1.92
C LEU A 23 0.71 -4.06 -0.80
N GLY A 24 -0.14 -4.20 0.22
CA GLY A 24 -0.10 -3.31 1.38
C GLY A 24 1.23 -3.37 2.10
N GLU A 25 1.78 -4.57 2.26
CA GLU A 25 3.10 -4.76 2.88
C GLU A 25 4.21 -4.14 2.02
N ALA A 26 4.15 -4.30 0.71
CA ALA A 26 5.15 -3.72 -0.20
C ALA A 26 5.15 -2.19 -0.11
N LEU A 27 3.97 -1.58 -0.04
CA LEU A 27 3.84 -0.14 0.12
C LEU A 27 4.39 0.33 1.46
N LEU A 28 4.08 -0.36 2.54
CA LEU A 28 4.61 -0.01 3.86
C LEU A 28 6.14 -0.05 3.85
N ARG A 29 6.72 -1.10 3.31
CA ARG A 29 8.18 -1.24 3.23
C ARG A 29 8.80 -0.12 2.39
N PHE A 30 8.15 0.24 1.30
CA PHE A 30 8.59 1.36 0.46
C PHE A 30 8.60 2.66 1.26
N PHE A 31 7.52 2.95 1.98
CA PHE A 31 7.41 4.16 2.79
C PHE A 31 8.49 4.23 3.87
N LEU A 32 8.78 3.11 4.52
CA LEU A 32 9.83 3.06 5.54
C LEU A 32 11.22 3.17 4.95
N LYS A 33 11.49 2.43 3.87
CA LYS A 33 12.81 2.41 3.24
C LYS A 33 13.19 3.76 2.67
N GLU A 34 12.23 4.44 2.05
CA GLU A 34 12.47 5.74 1.41
C GLU A 34 12.31 6.91 2.37
N ASN A 35 12.12 6.64 3.67
CA ASN A 35 11.94 7.66 4.70
C ASN A 35 10.76 8.61 4.41
N LEU A 36 9.67 8.05 3.90
CA LEU A 36 8.43 8.81 3.69
C LEU A 36 7.62 8.89 4.98
N ILE A 37 7.80 7.90 5.85
CA ILE A 37 7.31 7.91 7.23
C ILE A 37 8.45 7.55 8.16
N LYS A 38 8.37 8.00 9.40
CA LYS A 38 9.35 7.66 10.44
C LYS A 38 8.65 7.64 11.80
N ILE A 39 9.34 7.09 12.79
CA ILE A 39 8.87 7.14 14.18
C ILE A 39 9.45 8.40 14.82
N PHE A 40 8.57 9.19 15.40
CA PHE A 40 8.95 10.37 16.17
C PHE A 40 8.06 10.41 17.41
N ASP A 41 8.67 10.50 18.59
CA ASP A 41 7.95 10.55 19.86
C ASP A 41 6.96 9.39 20.02
N ASN A 42 7.41 8.17 19.69
CA ASN A 42 6.64 6.93 19.77
C ASN A 42 5.45 6.86 18.81
N GLU A 43 5.40 7.73 17.82
CA GLU A 43 4.33 7.73 16.81
C GLU A 43 4.93 7.76 15.41
N TYR A 44 4.19 7.20 14.45
CA TYR A 44 4.56 7.32 13.05
C TYR A 44 4.13 8.69 12.53
N VAL A 45 5.03 9.36 11.84
CA VAL A 45 4.76 10.65 11.23
C VAL A 45 5.19 10.62 9.77
N ILE A 46 4.54 11.44 8.94
CA ILE A 46 4.92 11.62 7.55
C ILE A 46 6.05 12.64 7.50
N THR A 47 7.14 12.30 6.83
CA THR A 47 8.29 13.18 6.67
C THR A 47 7.99 14.24 5.60
N ASP A 48 8.85 15.27 5.49
CA ASP A 48 8.73 16.25 4.42
C ASP A 48 8.79 15.58 3.06
N ARG A 49 9.70 14.63 2.89
CA ARG A 49 9.79 13.83 1.67
C ARG A 49 8.53 13.02 1.43
N GLY A 50 7.93 12.49 2.51
CA GLY A 50 6.67 11.76 2.42
C GLY A 50 5.53 12.65 1.92
N TRP A 51 5.44 13.88 2.42
CA TRP A 51 4.42 14.81 1.96
C TRP A 51 4.57 15.13 0.46
N ASP A 52 5.81 15.31 -0.01
CA ASP A 52 6.08 15.57 -1.42
C ASP A 52 5.66 14.39 -2.30
N GLU A 53 6.01 13.16 -1.90
CA GLU A 53 5.64 11.97 -2.64
C GLU A 53 4.12 11.75 -2.70
N LEU A 54 3.44 12.00 -1.60
CA LEU A 54 1.98 11.88 -1.57
C LEU A 54 1.33 12.87 -2.52
N GLU A 55 1.84 14.08 -2.58
CA GLU A 55 1.34 15.09 -3.50
C GLU A 55 1.57 14.68 -4.97
N ILE A 56 2.74 14.13 -5.27
CA ILE A 56 3.08 13.66 -6.62
C ILE A 56 2.10 12.60 -7.12
N ILE A 57 1.71 11.66 -6.26
CA ILE A 57 0.76 10.62 -6.67
C ILE A 57 -0.70 11.09 -6.62
N GLY A 58 -0.93 12.31 -6.20
CA GLY A 58 -2.25 12.93 -6.25
C GLY A 58 -3.11 12.74 -5.00
N ILE A 59 -2.50 12.42 -3.86
CA ILE A 59 -3.20 12.41 -2.58
C ILE A 59 -3.50 13.86 -2.17
N ASP A 60 -4.70 14.09 -1.66
CA ASP A 60 -5.05 15.41 -1.12
C ASP A 60 -4.35 15.61 0.22
N VAL A 61 -3.16 16.22 0.16
CA VAL A 61 -2.33 16.44 1.36
C VAL A 61 -2.97 17.42 2.34
N ASN A 62 -3.78 18.35 1.85
CA ASN A 62 -4.48 19.29 2.73
C ASN A 62 -5.53 18.54 3.56
N LYS A 63 -6.22 17.59 2.95
CA LYS A 63 -7.20 16.76 3.64
C LYS A 63 -6.53 15.93 4.74
N LEU A 64 -5.35 15.36 4.45
CA LEU A 64 -4.58 14.63 5.45
C LEU A 64 -4.14 15.53 6.60
N ARG A 65 -3.60 16.71 6.27
CA ARG A 65 -3.08 17.64 7.29
C ARG A 65 -4.17 18.21 8.18
N SER A 66 -5.40 18.31 7.68
CA SER A 66 -6.51 18.90 8.43
C SER A 66 -7.15 17.95 9.43
N THR A 67 -6.89 16.64 9.33
CA THR A 67 -7.45 15.69 10.28
C THR A 67 -6.77 15.81 11.64
N LYS A 68 -7.56 15.68 12.70
CA LYS A 68 -7.05 15.67 14.08
C LYS A 68 -6.78 14.25 14.56
N SER A 69 -7.23 13.25 13.80
CA SER A 69 -7.01 11.86 14.12
C SER A 69 -5.58 11.46 13.76
N ARG A 70 -5.13 10.33 14.33
CA ARG A 70 -3.86 9.76 13.92
C ARG A 70 -3.91 9.45 12.42
N ILE A 71 -2.99 10.02 11.65
CA ILE A 71 -3.01 9.90 10.19
C ILE A 71 -2.19 8.73 9.68
N VAL A 72 -1.24 8.25 10.46
CA VAL A 72 -0.41 7.09 10.10
C VAL A 72 -0.42 6.09 11.24
N ASN A 73 -0.70 4.85 10.92
CA ASN A 73 -0.62 3.74 11.85
C ASN A 73 -0.29 2.47 11.06
N ILE A 74 0.29 1.49 11.73
CA ILE A 74 0.54 0.19 11.13
C ILE A 74 -0.61 -0.73 11.53
N CYS A 75 -1.25 -1.28 10.53
CA CYS A 75 -2.33 -2.24 10.71
C CYS A 75 -1.81 -3.65 10.43
N PHE A 76 -2.32 -4.62 11.17
CA PHE A 76 -1.95 -6.02 11.01
C PHE A 76 -3.16 -6.81 10.53
N GLU A 77 -2.93 -7.74 9.60
CA GLU A 77 -3.96 -8.66 9.17
C GLU A 77 -3.36 -10.06 8.98
N SER A 78 -4.19 -11.08 9.17
CA SER A 78 -3.82 -12.45 8.86
C SER A 78 -4.56 -12.89 7.60
N ASN A 79 -3.82 -13.44 6.63
CA ASN A 79 -4.39 -13.90 5.39
C ASN A 79 -3.70 -15.20 4.99
N HIS A 80 -4.46 -16.28 4.90
CA HIS A 80 -3.94 -17.63 4.64
C HIS A 80 -2.85 -18.03 5.64
N GLY A 81 -3.02 -17.67 6.91
CA GLY A 81 -2.07 -17.99 7.97
C GLY A 81 -0.81 -17.15 7.98
N ILE A 82 -0.70 -16.16 7.11
CA ILE A 82 0.44 -15.25 7.03
C ILE A 82 0.03 -13.90 7.57
N LEU A 83 0.86 -13.35 8.48
CA LEU A 83 0.63 -12.04 9.04
C LEU A 83 1.26 -10.96 8.15
N TYR A 84 0.47 -9.98 7.77
CA TYR A 84 0.91 -8.84 6.97
C TYR A 84 0.77 -7.56 7.76
N GLU A 85 1.74 -6.67 7.56
CA GLU A 85 1.70 -5.31 8.08
C GLU A 85 1.47 -4.36 6.93
N HIS A 86 0.60 -3.37 7.12
CA HIS A 86 0.32 -2.37 6.09
C HIS A 86 -0.05 -1.03 6.71
N LEU A 87 -0.01 0.02 5.89
CA LEU A 87 -0.40 1.35 6.34
C LEU A 87 -1.88 1.40 6.62
N GLY A 88 -2.23 1.78 7.84
CA GLY A 88 -3.61 1.94 8.28
C GLY A 88 -3.97 3.41 8.48
N SER A 89 -5.02 3.63 9.23
CA SER A 89 -5.56 4.95 9.53
C SER A 89 -5.88 5.75 8.27
N TYR A 90 -5.95 7.05 8.36
CA TYR A 90 -6.41 7.89 7.25
C TYR A 90 -5.49 7.84 6.03
N LEU A 91 -4.18 7.74 6.26
CA LEU A 91 -3.24 7.59 5.15
C LEU A 91 -3.52 6.31 4.34
N GLY A 92 -3.76 5.19 5.05
CA GLY A 92 -4.10 3.94 4.38
C GLY A 92 -5.38 4.05 3.56
N ASP A 93 -6.40 4.73 4.10
CA ASP A 93 -7.67 4.95 3.40
C ASP A 93 -7.47 5.75 2.11
N LEU A 94 -6.73 6.84 2.19
CA LEU A 94 -6.50 7.71 1.04
C LEU A 94 -5.64 7.04 -0.03
N LEU A 95 -4.66 6.25 0.37
CA LEU A 95 -3.84 5.48 -0.57
C LEU A 95 -4.70 4.49 -1.34
N MET A 96 -5.54 3.74 -0.66
CA MET A 96 -6.44 2.80 -1.31
C MET A 96 -7.38 3.51 -2.29
N GLU A 97 -8.00 4.59 -1.85
CA GLU A 97 -8.90 5.39 -2.68
C GLU A 97 -8.19 5.88 -3.94
N ARG A 98 -6.96 6.37 -3.80
CA ARG A 98 -6.18 6.87 -4.92
C ARG A 98 -5.79 5.76 -5.90
N MET A 99 -5.42 4.59 -5.38
CA MET A 99 -5.09 3.44 -6.23
C MET A 99 -6.29 3.00 -7.07
N ILE A 100 -7.49 3.07 -6.50
CA ILE A 100 -8.73 2.78 -7.24
C ILE A 100 -8.95 3.84 -8.32
N GLU A 101 -8.82 5.12 -7.99
CA GLU A 101 -8.98 6.22 -8.95
C GLU A 101 -8.03 6.11 -10.13
N LEU A 102 -6.81 5.66 -9.88
CA LEU A 102 -5.78 5.51 -10.91
C LEU A 102 -5.96 4.24 -11.75
N ASP A 103 -6.92 3.39 -11.42
CA ASP A 103 -7.08 2.05 -12.01
C ASP A 103 -5.85 1.16 -11.79
N TRP A 104 -5.13 1.39 -10.69
CA TRP A 104 -3.99 0.57 -10.32
C TRP A 104 -4.42 -0.71 -9.63
N ILE A 105 -5.57 -0.67 -8.97
CA ILE A 105 -6.24 -1.85 -8.45
C ILE A 105 -7.69 -1.85 -8.90
N LYS A 106 -8.26 -3.04 -9.00
CA LYS A 106 -9.60 -3.24 -9.48
C LYS A 106 -10.32 -4.23 -8.59
N LYS A 107 -11.51 -3.90 -8.17
CA LYS A 107 -12.28 -4.80 -7.30
C LYS A 107 -12.61 -6.10 -8.01
N LYS A 108 -12.34 -7.21 -7.36
CA LYS A 108 -12.69 -8.53 -7.84
C LYS A 108 -14.00 -9.01 -7.20
N ASN A 109 -14.01 -9.15 -5.89
CA ASN A 109 -15.21 -9.42 -5.11
C ASN A 109 -14.91 -9.17 -3.63
N GLY A 110 -15.95 -8.81 -2.87
CA GLY A 110 -15.81 -8.56 -1.43
C GLY A 110 -14.64 -7.63 -1.12
N LYS A 111 -13.69 -8.13 -0.33
CA LYS A 111 -12.47 -7.39 0.03
C LYS A 111 -11.30 -7.66 -0.90
N LYS A 112 -11.51 -8.43 -1.96
CA LYS A 112 -10.43 -8.82 -2.87
C LYS A 112 -10.34 -7.89 -4.06
N PHE A 113 -9.10 -7.53 -4.41
CA PHE A 113 -8.78 -6.67 -5.53
C PHE A 113 -7.73 -7.34 -6.40
N LEU A 114 -7.64 -6.90 -7.64
CA LEU A 114 -6.59 -7.31 -8.57
C LEU A 114 -5.67 -6.11 -8.81
N LEU A 115 -4.37 -6.38 -8.81
CA LEU A 115 -3.40 -5.40 -9.26
C LEU A 115 -3.42 -5.40 -10.79
N THR A 116 -3.63 -4.24 -11.40
CA THR A 116 -3.67 -4.11 -12.86
C THR A 116 -2.26 -3.94 -13.42
N GLU A 117 -2.11 -4.11 -14.74
CA GLU A 117 -0.83 -3.81 -15.41
C GLU A 117 -0.42 -2.35 -15.19
N LYS A 118 -1.40 -1.46 -15.26
CA LYS A 118 -1.18 -0.04 -15.02
C LYS A 118 -0.67 0.20 -13.61
N GLY A 119 -1.25 -0.50 -12.65
CA GLY A 119 -0.82 -0.43 -11.25
C GLY A 119 0.59 -0.97 -11.06
N LEU A 120 0.89 -2.11 -11.64
CA LEU A 120 2.23 -2.69 -11.57
C LEU A 120 3.27 -1.72 -12.14
N THR A 121 3.02 -1.19 -13.32
CA THR A 121 3.92 -0.22 -13.96
C THR A 121 4.08 1.03 -13.11
N GLY A 122 2.98 1.58 -12.61
CA GLY A 122 3.01 2.79 -11.79
C GLY A 122 3.77 2.60 -10.48
N LEU A 123 3.51 1.50 -9.79
CA LEU A 123 4.19 1.20 -8.52
C LEU A 123 5.69 0.94 -8.74
N GLU A 124 6.04 0.19 -9.77
CA GLU A 124 7.46 -0.04 -10.08
C GLU A 124 8.17 1.26 -10.47
N SER A 125 7.49 2.16 -11.18
CA SER A 125 8.02 3.48 -11.50
C SER A 125 8.33 4.31 -10.26
N MET A 126 7.54 4.15 -9.21
CA MET A 126 7.79 4.82 -7.94
C MET A 126 8.95 4.21 -7.16
N GLY A 127 9.30 2.98 -7.46
CA GLY A 127 10.34 2.24 -6.75
C GLY A 127 9.81 1.16 -5.81
N VAL A 128 8.51 0.85 -5.87
CA VAL A 128 7.92 -0.23 -5.07
C VAL A 128 8.33 -1.58 -5.68
N LYS A 129 8.90 -2.46 -4.88
CA LYS A 129 9.45 -3.73 -5.36
C LYS A 129 8.41 -4.85 -5.34
N ILE A 130 7.56 -4.87 -6.34
CA ILE A 130 6.47 -5.84 -6.43
C ILE A 130 6.98 -7.25 -6.73
N LYS A 131 7.94 -7.37 -7.64
CA LYS A 131 8.48 -8.69 -8.02
C LYS A 131 9.10 -9.43 -6.83
N THR A 132 9.81 -8.71 -5.97
CA THR A 132 10.42 -9.29 -4.76
C THR A 132 9.32 -9.84 -3.84
N VAL A 133 8.24 -9.10 -3.69
CA VAL A 133 7.12 -9.53 -2.85
C VAL A 133 6.45 -10.78 -3.44
N ALA A 134 6.24 -10.82 -4.76
CA ALA A 134 5.65 -11.97 -5.44
C ALA A 134 6.52 -13.23 -5.30
N VAL A 135 7.83 -13.10 -5.42
CA VAL A 135 8.76 -14.22 -5.22
C VAL A 135 8.67 -14.74 -3.80
N ARG A 136 8.63 -13.84 -2.81
CA ARG A 136 8.48 -14.22 -1.41
C ARG A 136 7.18 -14.99 -1.17
N GLN A 137 6.08 -14.57 -1.77
CA GLN A 137 4.81 -15.27 -1.67
C GLN A 137 4.93 -16.69 -2.20
N ASN A 138 5.61 -16.89 -3.32
CA ASN A 138 5.82 -18.22 -3.89
C ASN A 138 6.59 -19.13 -2.95
N SER A 139 7.56 -18.60 -2.23
CA SER A 139 8.37 -19.39 -1.30
C SER A 139 7.62 -19.74 -0.01
N LEU A 140 6.54 -19.04 0.29
CA LEU A 140 5.73 -19.28 1.48
C LEU A 140 4.62 -20.32 1.24
N ILE A 141 4.37 -20.66 0.00
CA ILE A 141 3.40 -21.68 -0.39
C ILE A 141 4.10 -23.01 -0.57
#